data_4fc7f71a5782c364d26423efd6f0e6c5
#
_entry.id   4fc7f71a5782c364d26423efd6f0e6c5
#
_cell.length_a   1.000
_cell.length_b   1.000
_cell.length_c   1.000
_cell.angle_alpha   90.00
_cell.angle_beta   90.00
_cell.angle_gamma   90.00
#
_symmetry.space_group_name_H-M   'P 1'
#
loop_
_entity.id
_entity.type
_entity.pdbx_description
1 polymer ?
#
loop_
_entity_poly.entity_id
_entity_poly.type
_entity_poly.pdbx_seq_one_letter_code
_entity_poly.pdbx_strand_id
1 'polypeptide(L)'
;MAASFRPTDGGGRPPPPLIDTAGLRALLGDPATRIVDARWYLGRPGEGRAAYERGHVPGAIHLDLDDDLSVPGGPGRHPLPDPAAFARRMGGAGIGVEHRVVAYDDAGGWVGARLWWMLERLGHPWVRVLDGGIGAWMAARGPLVTEVPAWPEASFEPRSGWSGTIDRDELRRRLGTVVLLDARAAARYRGEVEPIDPAAGHIPTALSAPYEQNLGPDGRFLPVEALAARFQDLGADGTTEVVTYCGSGTSALHHALAMRLLGLPDPTLYVGSWSDWSTAAYPVATGPEPGEPG
;
A
#
# COMPACT_ATOMS: atom_id res chain seq x y z
N MET A 1 4.88 6.18 -34.45
CA MET A 1 5.42 5.15 -33.52
C MET A 1 6.12 5.89 -32.40
N ALA A 2 5.44 6.12 -31.28
CA ALA A 2 6.04 6.75 -30.11
C ALA A 2 6.76 5.63 -29.33
N ALA A 3 8.06 5.76 -29.18
CA ALA A 3 8.88 4.87 -28.37
C ALA A 3 8.38 4.94 -26.92
N SER A 4 7.93 3.80 -26.38
CA SER A 4 7.56 3.68 -24.97
C SER A 4 8.80 3.92 -24.13
N PHE A 5 8.90 5.09 -23.52
CA PHE A 5 9.91 5.40 -22.52
C PHE A 5 9.67 4.49 -21.32
N ARG A 6 10.53 3.49 -21.12
CA ARG A 6 10.69 2.80 -19.84
C ARG A 6 11.89 3.44 -19.17
N PRO A 7 11.75 4.22 -18.13
CA PRO A 7 12.88 4.60 -17.30
C PRO A 7 13.30 3.34 -16.53
N THR A 8 14.32 2.66 -17.03
CA THR A 8 15.05 1.64 -16.27
C THR A 8 16.27 2.31 -15.69
N ASP A 9 16.58 2.07 -14.45
CA ASP A 9 17.89 2.38 -13.88
C ASP A 9 18.92 1.47 -14.58
N GLY A 10 19.30 1.76 -15.82
CA GLY A 10 20.38 1.13 -16.60
C GLY A 10 20.46 -0.41 -16.67
N GLY A 11 19.56 -1.17 -16.05
CA GLY A 11 19.63 -2.62 -15.91
C GLY A 11 18.33 -3.40 -16.11
N GLY A 12 17.25 -2.78 -16.59
CA GLY A 12 15.97 -3.50 -16.85
C GLY A 12 15.15 -3.86 -15.61
N ARG A 13 15.64 -3.56 -14.40
CA ARG A 13 14.90 -3.77 -13.14
C ARG A 13 13.98 -2.57 -12.86
N PRO A 14 12.77 -2.78 -12.34
CA PRO A 14 11.92 -1.66 -11.90
C PRO A 14 12.66 -0.82 -10.85
N PRO A 15 12.44 0.51 -10.80
CA PRO A 15 13.06 1.36 -9.81
C PRO A 15 12.72 0.91 -8.40
N PRO A 16 13.59 1.17 -7.40
CA PRO A 16 13.26 0.84 -6.01
C PRO A 16 11.94 1.53 -5.61
N PRO A 17 11.07 0.84 -4.84
CA PRO A 17 9.74 1.33 -4.54
C PRO A 17 9.72 2.54 -3.60
N LEU A 18 10.82 2.82 -2.92
CA LEU A 18 10.97 3.95 -2.02
C LEU A 18 11.85 5.06 -2.61
N ILE A 19 11.58 6.27 -2.17
CA ILE A 19 12.41 7.45 -2.41
C ILE A 19 12.64 8.16 -1.07
N ASP A 20 13.84 8.67 -0.86
CA ASP A 20 14.15 9.49 0.32
C ASP A 20 13.79 10.97 0.09
N THR A 21 13.94 11.76 1.14
CA THR A 21 13.63 13.20 1.12
C THR A 21 14.55 14.00 0.19
N ALA A 22 15.80 13.54 -0.02
CA ALA A 22 16.73 14.19 -0.96
C ALA A 22 16.32 13.93 -2.41
N GLY A 23 15.96 12.69 -2.71
CA GLY A 23 15.41 12.29 -4.01
C GLY A 23 14.11 13.02 -4.35
N LEU A 24 13.17 13.13 -3.40
CA LEU A 24 11.95 13.91 -3.61
C LEU A 24 12.25 15.39 -3.83
N ARG A 25 13.17 15.96 -3.06
CA ARG A 25 13.58 17.37 -3.22
C ARG A 25 14.15 17.66 -4.61
N ALA A 26 14.90 16.72 -5.19
CA ALA A 26 15.44 16.85 -6.53
C ALA A 26 14.37 16.80 -7.64
N LEU A 27 13.18 16.29 -7.33
CA LEU A 27 12.04 16.20 -8.25
C LEU A 27 11.07 17.38 -8.13
N LEU A 28 11.23 18.26 -7.14
CA LEU A 28 10.35 19.43 -7.00
C LEU A 28 10.45 20.36 -8.21
N GLY A 29 9.29 20.82 -8.68
CA GLY A 29 9.21 21.73 -9.83
C GLY A 29 9.39 21.09 -11.20
N ASP A 30 9.68 19.79 -11.26
CA ASP A 30 9.72 19.07 -12.53
C ASP A 30 8.29 18.80 -13.03
N PRO A 31 7.91 19.30 -14.21
CA PRO A 31 6.57 19.14 -14.77
C PRO A 31 6.20 17.67 -15.08
N ALA A 32 7.19 16.78 -15.19
CA ALA A 32 6.96 15.36 -15.37
C ALA A 32 6.77 14.62 -14.02
N THR A 33 6.80 15.30 -12.90
CA THR A 33 6.60 14.70 -11.57
C THR A 33 5.21 15.00 -11.05
N ARG A 34 4.58 13.99 -10.46
CA ARG A 34 3.32 14.09 -9.71
C ARG A 34 3.54 13.62 -8.30
N ILE A 35 3.30 14.50 -7.36
CA ILE A 35 3.41 14.20 -5.93
C ILE A 35 1.99 14.02 -5.41
N VAL A 36 1.76 12.97 -4.62
CA VAL A 36 0.44 12.63 -4.10
C VAL A 36 0.51 12.57 -2.59
N ASP A 37 -0.27 13.42 -1.95
CA ASP A 37 -0.59 13.35 -0.53
C ASP A 37 -1.74 12.36 -0.35
N ALA A 38 -1.46 11.22 0.25
CA ALA A 38 -2.43 10.16 0.49
C ALA A 38 -2.79 10.05 1.99
N ARG A 39 -2.64 11.13 2.78
CA ARG A 39 -3.03 11.13 4.19
C ARG A 39 -4.51 10.82 4.35
N TRP A 40 -4.80 9.86 5.19
CA TRP A 40 -6.13 9.37 5.47
C TRP A 40 -6.22 8.89 6.92
N TYR A 41 -7.36 9.06 7.56
CA TYR A 41 -7.53 8.74 8.99
C TYR A 41 -8.80 7.93 9.21
N LEU A 42 -8.65 6.73 9.76
CA LEU A 42 -9.75 5.82 10.03
C LEU A 42 -10.81 6.46 10.93
N GLY A 43 -12.07 6.42 10.48
CA GLY A 43 -13.21 6.96 11.22
C GLY A 43 -13.27 8.49 11.28
N ARG A 44 -12.44 9.19 10.49
CA ARG A 44 -12.42 10.65 10.39
C ARG A 44 -12.50 11.11 8.94
N PRO A 45 -13.67 10.98 8.30
CA PRO A 45 -13.83 11.36 6.89
C PRO A 45 -13.49 12.84 6.66
N GLY A 46 -12.77 13.12 5.58
CA GLY A 46 -12.32 14.48 5.23
C GLY A 46 -11.11 15.01 6.01
N GLU A 47 -10.66 14.34 7.08
CA GLU A 47 -9.49 14.82 7.85
C GLU A 47 -8.19 14.75 7.04
N GLY A 48 -8.05 13.79 6.13
CA GLY A 48 -6.92 13.72 5.19
C GLY A 48 -6.84 14.95 4.31
N ARG A 49 -7.97 15.34 3.72
CA ARG A 49 -8.10 16.57 2.93
C ARG A 49 -7.78 17.80 3.78
N ALA A 50 -8.32 17.90 4.98
CA ALA A 50 -8.05 19.00 5.89
C ALA A 50 -6.56 19.06 6.30
N ALA A 51 -5.89 17.93 6.48
CA ALA A 51 -4.46 17.87 6.74
C ALA A 51 -3.65 18.38 5.53
N TYR A 52 -4.03 18.00 4.31
CA TYR A 52 -3.44 18.50 3.07
C TYR A 52 -3.59 20.02 2.95
N GLU A 53 -4.77 20.57 3.22
CA GLU A 53 -5.05 22.00 3.13
C GLU A 53 -4.28 22.82 4.17
N ARG A 54 -3.97 22.26 5.34
CA ARG A 54 -3.10 22.90 6.35
C ARG A 54 -1.64 22.99 5.92
N GLY A 55 -1.20 22.08 5.05
CA GLY A 55 0.15 22.10 4.49
C GLY A 55 0.53 20.77 3.87
N HIS A 56 1.11 20.83 2.68
CA HIS A 56 1.54 19.69 1.89
C HIS A 56 2.86 19.97 1.16
N VAL A 57 3.48 18.93 0.61
CA VAL A 57 4.70 19.05 -0.21
C VAL A 57 4.38 19.87 -1.46
N PRO A 58 5.22 20.86 -1.85
CA PRO A 58 4.97 21.67 -3.05
C PRO A 58 4.66 20.84 -4.30
N GLY A 59 3.57 21.17 -4.97
CA GLY A 59 3.11 20.48 -6.17
C GLY A 59 2.33 19.19 -5.92
N ALA A 60 2.10 18.81 -4.65
CA ALA A 60 1.30 17.65 -4.34
C ALA A 60 -0.20 17.89 -4.56
N ILE A 61 -0.89 16.87 -5.07
CA ILE A 61 -2.35 16.75 -5.06
C ILE A 61 -2.77 15.83 -3.90
N HIS A 62 -4.02 15.91 -3.47
CA HIS A 62 -4.56 14.97 -2.49
C HIS A 62 -5.41 13.90 -3.19
N LEU A 63 -5.14 12.63 -2.85
CA LEU A 63 -5.99 11.50 -3.18
C LEU A 63 -6.45 10.81 -1.89
N ASP A 64 -7.74 10.60 -1.77
CA ASP A 64 -8.36 9.98 -0.59
C ASP A 64 -8.46 8.45 -0.78
N LEU A 65 -8.27 7.70 0.30
CA LEU A 65 -8.36 6.23 0.27
C LEU A 65 -9.78 5.75 -0.07
N ASP A 66 -10.80 6.38 0.50
CA ASP A 66 -12.19 5.97 0.33
C ASP A 66 -12.72 6.38 -1.05
N ASP A 67 -12.45 7.64 -1.45
CA ASP A 67 -13.04 8.24 -2.65
C ASP A 67 -12.26 7.94 -3.94
N ASP A 68 -10.92 7.80 -3.86
CA ASP A 68 -10.05 7.70 -5.03
C ASP A 68 -9.41 6.32 -5.21
N LEU A 69 -9.14 5.61 -4.12
CA LEU A 69 -8.39 4.34 -4.14
C LEU A 69 -9.25 3.12 -3.78
N SER A 70 -10.54 3.33 -3.56
CA SER A 70 -11.50 2.29 -3.19
C SER A 70 -12.86 2.55 -3.84
N VAL A 71 -13.77 1.58 -3.72
CA VAL A 71 -15.17 1.74 -4.11
C VAL A 71 -16.08 1.14 -3.04
N PRO A 72 -17.29 1.64 -2.85
CA PRO A 72 -18.25 1.01 -1.93
C PRO A 72 -18.85 -0.28 -2.53
N GLY A 73 -19.33 -1.18 -1.67
CA GLY A 73 -20.20 -2.29 -2.05
C GLY A 73 -19.53 -3.56 -2.57
N GLY A 74 -18.22 -3.71 -2.40
CA GLY A 74 -17.49 -4.96 -2.69
C GLY A 74 -17.10 -5.73 -1.42
N PRO A 75 -16.28 -6.79 -1.55
CA PRO A 75 -15.79 -7.53 -0.40
C PRO A 75 -14.85 -6.68 0.45
N GLY A 76 -15.13 -6.60 1.74
CA GLY A 76 -14.36 -5.79 2.71
C GLY A 76 -14.66 -4.30 2.63
N ARG A 77 -13.90 -3.50 3.40
CA ARG A 77 -14.14 -2.05 3.51
C ARG A 77 -13.56 -1.22 2.38
N HIS A 78 -12.44 -1.66 1.78
CA HIS A 78 -11.76 -0.92 0.72
C HIS A 78 -11.55 -1.80 -0.53
N PRO A 79 -12.63 -2.23 -1.21
CA PRO A 79 -12.51 -3.00 -2.44
C PRO A 79 -11.75 -2.23 -3.52
N LEU A 80 -11.10 -2.95 -4.42
CA LEU A 80 -10.46 -2.33 -5.59
C LEU A 80 -11.52 -1.79 -6.55
N PRO A 81 -11.36 -0.59 -7.10
CA PRO A 81 -12.21 -0.07 -8.16
C PRO A 81 -12.01 -0.87 -9.46
N ASP A 82 -12.93 -0.71 -10.39
CA ASP A 82 -12.70 -1.15 -11.77
C ASP A 82 -11.42 -0.53 -12.34
N PRO A 83 -10.53 -1.31 -12.99
CA PRO A 83 -9.24 -0.82 -13.48
C PRO A 83 -9.35 0.41 -14.40
N ALA A 84 -10.34 0.42 -15.31
CA ALA A 84 -10.52 1.53 -16.22
C ALA A 84 -11.09 2.77 -15.51
N ALA A 85 -11.96 2.57 -14.50
CA ALA A 85 -12.46 3.68 -13.67
C ALA A 85 -11.32 4.31 -12.85
N PHE A 86 -10.47 3.48 -12.24
CA PHE A 86 -9.28 3.97 -11.53
C PHE A 86 -8.34 4.73 -12.46
N ALA A 87 -8.04 4.19 -13.64
CA ALA A 87 -7.17 4.84 -14.59
C ALA A 87 -7.72 6.21 -15.06
N ARG A 88 -9.02 6.31 -15.31
CA ARG A 88 -9.67 7.61 -15.62
C ARG A 88 -9.56 8.58 -14.45
N ARG A 89 -9.74 8.10 -13.20
CA ARG A 89 -9.58 8.94 -12.00
C ARG A 89 -8.15 9.48 -11.89
N MET A 90 -7.14 8.64 -12.12
CA MET A 90 -5.74 9.06 -12.13
C MET A 90 -5.45 10.07 -13.24
N GLY A 91 -5.95 9.81 -14.45
CA GLY A 91 -5.83 10.77 -15.57
C GLY A 91 -6.45 12.12 -15.27
N GLY A 92 -7.66 12.15 -14.71
CA GLY A 92 -8.33 13.38 -14.27
C GLY A 92 -7.59 14.12 -13.15
N ALA A 93 -6.79 13.42 -12.35
CA ALA A 93 -5.89 13.99 -11.36
C ALA A 93 -4.52 14.44 -11.95
N GLY A 94 -4.35 14.35 -13.27
CA GLY A 94 -3.13 14.73 -13.97
C GLY A 94 -2.03 13.67 -13.94
N ILE A 95 -2.34 12.42 -13.57
CA ILE A 95 -1.39 11.30 -13.54
C ILE A 95 -1.52 10.50 -14.82
N GLY A 96 -0.53 10.58 -15.69
CA GLY A 96 -0.39 9.77 -16.91
C GLY A 96 0.84 8.89 -16.86
N VAL A 97 0.91 7.92 -17.78
CA VAL A 97 1.98 6.92 -17.87
C VAL A 97 3.39 7.54 -18.04
N GLU A 98 3.47 8.77 -18.53
CA GLU A 98 4.70 9.54 -18.74
C GLU A 98 5.25 10.18 -17.46
N HIS A 99 4.45 10.24 -16.39
CA HIS A 99 4.83 10.94 -15.17
C HIS A 99 5.59 10.05 -14.19
N ARG A 100 6.43 10.68 -13.38
CA ARG A 100 7.00 10.08 -12.16
C ARG A 100 6.07 10.37 -11.01
N VAL A 101 5.55 9.33 -10.36
CA VAL A 101 4.63 9.48 -9.24
C VAL A 101 5.37 9.22 -7.93
N VAL A 102 5.22 10.14 -6.98
CA VAL A 102 5.71 9.96 -5.60
C VAL A 102 4.52 10.13 -4.65
N ALA A 103 4.16 9.06 -3.97
CA ALA A 103 3.11 9.07 -2.94
C ALA A 103 3.71 9.24 -1.54
N TYR A 104 3.00 9.91 -0.65
CA TYR A 104 3.34 9.95 0.77
C TYR A 104 2.09 10.01 1.64
N ASP A 105 2.23 9.59 2.89
CA ASP A 105 1.26 9.77 3.96
C ASP A 105 1.98 10.18 5.26
N ASP A 106 1.31 10.09 6.41
CA ASP A 106 1.87 10.31 7.74
C ASP A 106 1.74 9.07 8.66
N ALA A 107 1.47 7.92 8.06
CA ALA A 107 1.16 6.69 8.78
C ALA A 107 2.14 5.54 8.45
N GLY A 108 3.38 5.87 8.10
CA GLY A 108 4.42 4.90 7.77
C GLY A 108 4.43 4.41 6.32
N GLY A 109 3.66 5.05 5.43
CA GLY A 109 3.70 4.77 3.99
C GLY A 109 2.66 3.73 3.50
N TRP A 110 1.74 3.26 4.36
CA TRP A 110 0.82 2.20 3.96
C TRP A 110 -0.31 2.67 3.01
N VAL A 111 -0.76 3.94 3.12
CA VAL A 111 -1.72 4.49 2.15
C VAL A 111 -1.00 4.79 0.83
N GLY A 112 0.20 5.36 0.91
CA GLY A 112 1.09 5.51 -0.25
C GLY A 112 1.37 4.19 -0.95
N ALA A 113 1.55 3.10 -0.19
CA ALA A 113 1.73 1.75 -0.71
C ALA A 113 0.50 1.26 -1.50
N ARG A 114 -0.72 1.64 -1.08
CA ARG A 114 -1.94 1.30 -1.81
C ARG A 114 -1.92 1.93 -3.21
N LEU A 115 -1.64 3.22 -3.31
CA LEU A 115 -1.54 3.91 -4.60
C LEU A 115 -0.40 3.36 -5.46
N TRP A 116 0.79 3.15 -4.85
CA TRP A 116 1.95 2.56 -5.53
C TRP A 116 1.60 1.22 -6.17
N TRP A 117 1.01 0.31 -5.39
CA TRP A 117 0.66 -1.03 -5.84
C TRP A 117 -0.39 -1.00 -6.96
N MET A 118 -1.43 -0.18 -6.82
CA MET A 118 -2.50 -0.06 -7.82
C MET A 118 -1.97 0.45 -9.16
N LEU A 119 -1.18 1.51 -9.15
CA LEU A 119 -0.58 2.05 -10.37
C LEU A 119 0.38 1.04 -11.02
N GLU A 120 1.25 0.41 -10.24
CA GLU A 120 2.21 -0.58 -10.76
C GLU A 120 1.51 -1.80 -11.36
N ARG A 121 0.48 -2.34 -10.69
CA ARG A 121 -0.29 -3.50 -11.19
C ARG A 121 -1.00 -3.19 -12.51
N LEU A 122 -1.38 -1.97 -12.74
CA LEU A 122 -1.97 -1.54 -14.01
C LEU A 122 -0.93 -1.09 -15.05
N GLY A 123 0.35 -1.24 -14.75
CA GLY A 123 1.45 -1.04 -15.70
C GLY A 123 2.04 0.35 -15.73
N HIS A 124 1.82 1.17 -14.69
CA HIS A 124 2.52 2.45 -14.56
C HIS A 124 4.01 2.22 -14.32
N PRO A 125 4.93 2.83 -15.11
CA PRO A 125 6.34 2.45 -15.13
C PRO A 125 7.16 3.01 -13.96
N TRP A 126 6.68 4.08 -13.31
CA TRP A 126 7.46 4.77 -12.28
C TRP A 126 6.59 5.33 -11.16
N VAL A 127 6.54 4.61 -10.07
CA VAL A 127 5.84 4.99 -8.84
C VAL A 127 6.74 4.70 -7.65
N ARG A 128 6.83 5.64 -6.71
CA ARG A 128 7.58 5.46 -5.45
C ARG A 128 6.78 5.98 -4.27
N VAL A 129 7.13 5.49 -3.08
CA VAL A 129 6.60 5.97 -1.80
C VAL A 129 7.73 6.70 -1.06
N LEU A 130 7.42 7.87 -0.50
CA LEU A 130 8.39 8.63 0.32
C LEU A 130 8.63 7.91 1.63
N ASP A 131 9.86 7.46 1.84
CA ASP A 131 10.27 6.78 3.06
C ASP A 131 10.22 7.71 4.27
N GLY A 132 9.42 7.33 5.27
CA GLY A 132 9.10 8.15 6.44
C GLY A 132 8.07 9.25 6.20
N GLY A 133 7.46 9.30 5.00
CA GLY A 133 6.33 10.17 4.67
C GLY A 133 6.57 11.67 4.92
N ILE A 134 5.48 12.40 5.18
CA ILE A 134 5.56 13.85 5.44
C ILE A 134 6.35 14.16 6.73
N GLY A 135 6.38 13.24 7.70
CA GLY A 135 7.17 13.36 8.92
C GLY A 135 8.66 13.50 8.61
N ALA A 136 9.20 12.59 7.77
CA ALA A 136 10.61 12.66 7.34
C ALA A 136 10.90 13.91 6.50
N TRP A 137 9.94 14.32 5.66
CA TRP A 137 10.05 15.55 4.87
C TRP A 137 10.21 16.79 5.76
N MET A 138 9.36 16.91 6.79
CA MET A 138 9.41 18.01 7.77
C MET A 138 10.69 17.98 8.59
N ALA A 139 11.11 16.78 9.05
CA ALA A 139 12.37 16.61 9.80
C ALA A 139 13.60 17.04 8.96
N ALA A 140 13.56 16.80 7.64
CA ALA A 140 14.56 17.28 6.68
C ALA A 140 14.39 18.77 6.30
N ARG A 141 13.52 19.52 7.00
CA ARG A 141 13.19 20.92 6.71
C ARG A 141 12.72 21.13 5.26
N GLY A 142 11.93 20.19 4.74
CA GLY A 142 11.25 20.33 3.45
C GLY A 142 10.18 21.43 3.54
N PRO A 143 10.02 22.28 2.52
CA PRO A 143 8.97 23.30 2.50
C PRO A 143 7.58 22.65 2.48
N LEU A 144 6.62 23.32 3.13
CA LEU A 144 5.20 23.04 3.02
C LEU A 144 4.49 24.25 2.40
N VAL A 145 3.49 23.98 1.60
CA VAL A 145 2.64 24.98 0.96
C VAL A 145 1.17 24.63 1.15
N THR A 146 0.29 25.61 0.90
CA THR A 146 -1.18 25.42 0.90
C THR A 146 -1.78 25.63 -0.49
N GLU A 147 -0.95 26.01 -1.46
CA GLU A 147 -1.36 26.21 -2.85
C GLU A 147 -1.63 24.85 -3.53
N VAL A 148 -2.86 24.68 -4.01
CA VAL A 148 -3.29 23.47 -4.72
C VAL A 148 -2.85 23.56 -6.18
N PRO A 149 -2.02 22.63 -6.68
CA PRO A 149 -1.60 22.66 -8.07
C PRO A 149 -2.77 22.32 -9.01
N ALA A 150 -2.82 22.99 -10.15
CA ALA A 150 -3.74 22.68 -11.23
C ALA A 150 -2.98 21.91 -12.34
N TRP A 151 -2.95 20.59 -12.24
CA TRP A 151 -2.37 19.76 -13.28
C TRP A 151 -3.37 19.54 -14.42
N PRO A 152 -2.94 19.64 -15.69
CA PRO A 152 -3.80 19.28 -16.82
C PRO A 152 -4.13 17.78 -16.76
N GLU A 153 -5.29 17.42 -17.30
CA GLU A 153 -5.65 16.01 -17.47
C GLU A 153 -4.59 15.27 -18.28
N ALA A 154 -4.32 14.02 -17.87
CA ALA A 154 -3.37 13.13 -18.50
C ALA A 154 -4.03 11.81 -18.88
N SER A 155 -3.37 11.00 -19.70
CA SER A 155 -3.88 9.68 -20.08
C SER A 155 -3.11 8.59 -19.34
N PHE A 156 -3.88 7.72 -18.66
CA PHE A 156 -3.37 6.48 -18.10
C PHE A 156 -4.29 5.34 -18.52
N GLU A 157 -3.81 4.42 -19.31
CA GLU A 157 -4.55 3.24 -19.75
C GLU A 157 -4.01 2.00 -19.04
N PRO A 158 -4.86 1.23 -18.36
CA PRO A 158 -4.42 0.01 -17.69
C PRO A 158 -4.00 -1.05 -18.72
N ARG A 159 -2.85 -1.69 -18.50
CA ARG A 159 -2.35 -2.75 -19.37
C ARG A 159 -3.05 -4.10 -19.15
N SER A 160 -3.69 -4.27 -17.99
CA SER A 160 -4.37 -5.50 -17.58
C SER A 160 -5.42 -5.18 -16.51
N GLY A 161 -6.21 -6.18 -16.12
CA GLY A 161 -6.98 -6.14 -14.89
C GLY A 161 -6.09 -6.30 -13.64
N TRP A 162 -6.71 -6.28 -12.47
CA TRP A 162 -6.01 -6.53 -11.22
C TRP A 162 -5.40 -7.94 -11.22
N SER A 163 -4.13 -8.03 -10.86
CA SER A 163 -3.38 -9.28 -10.72
C SER A 163 -2.66 -9.31 -9.37
N GLY A 164 -2.27 -10.50 -8.91
CA GLY A 164 -1.66 -10.67 -7.60
C GLY A 164 -2.66 -10.46 -6.45
N THR A 165 -3.91 -10.83 -6.68
CA THR A 165 -4.99 -10.82 -5.69
C THR A 165 -5.58 -12.21 -5.53
N ILE A 166 -6.17 -12.47 -4.37
CA ILE A 166 -6.88 -13.71 -4.04
C ILE A 166 -8.22 -13.34 -3.41
N ASP A 167 -9.25 -14.09 -3.69
CA ASP A 167 -10.53 -13.96 -3.03
C ASP A 167 -10.61 -14.83 -1.76
N ARG A 168 -11.68 -14.66 -1.01
CA ARG A 168 -11.92 -15.34 0.26
C ARG A 168 -11.99 -16.87 0.12
N ASP A 169 -12.71 -17.34 -0.90
CA ASP A 169 -12.95 -18.78 -1.07
C ASP A 169 -11.69 -19.50 -1.55
N GLU A 170 -10.92 -18.86 -2.41
CA GLU A 170 -9.63 -19.38 -2.83
C GLU A 170 -8.61 -19.37 -1.68
N LEU A 171 -8.53 -18.28 -0.90
CA LEU A 171 -7.68 -18.24 0.27
C LEU A 171 -8.02 -19.38 1.25
N ARG A 172 -9.32 -19.60 1.50
CA ARG A 172 -9.76 -20.70 2.36
C ARG A 172 -9.24 -22.07 1.89
N ARG A 173 -9.31 -22.35 0.59
CA ARG A 173 -8.80 -23.62 0.03
C ARG A 173 -7.29 -23.78 0.17
N ARG A 174 -6.56 -22.68 0.36
CA ARG A 174 -5.10 -22.64 0.39
C ARG A 174 -4.52 -22.47 1.80
N LEU A 175 -5.35 -22.41 2.83
CA LEU A 175 -4.87 -22.35 4.21
C LEU A 175 -3.91 -23.52 4.51
N GLY A 176 -2.78 -23.23 5.15
CA GLY A 176 -1.71 -24.18 5.42
C GLY A 176 -0.81 -24.54 4.23
N THR A 177 -1.08 -24.05 3.02
CA THR A 177 -0.22 -24.27 1.84
C THR A 177 0.54 -23.01 1.41
N VAL A 178 0.24 -21.87 2.00
CA VAL A 178 0.88 -20.57 1.77
C VAL A 178 1.37 -19.99 3.09
N VAL A 179 2.34 -19.09 3.02
CA VAL A 179 2.69 -18.23 4.17
C VAL A 179 1.66 -17.10 4.20
N LEU A 180 0.78 -17.11 5.21
CA LEU A 180 -0.27 -16.10 5.34
C LEU A 180 0.12 -15.08 6.41
N LEU A 181 0.23 -13.80 6.05
CA LEU A 181 0.67 -12.72 6.92
C LEU A 181 -0.47 -11.77 7.26
N ASP A 182 -0.75 -11.59 8.55
CA ASP A 182 -1.68 -10.58 9.07
C ASP A 182 -0.92 -9.30 9.44
N ALA A 183 -1.14 -8.24 8.67
CA ALA A 183 -0.48 -6.95 8.86
C ALA A 183 -1.11 -6.05 9.94
N ARG A 184 -2.17 -6.51 10.62
CA ARG A 184 -2.83 -5.76 11.71
C ARG A 184 -1.97 -5.75 12.98
N ALA A 185 -2.26 -4.80 13.87
CA ALA A 185 -1.67 -4.79 15.22
C ALA A 185 -1.86 -6.13 15.93
N ALA A 186 -0.83 -6.59 16.66
CA ALA A 186 -0.81 -7.89 17.30
C ALA A 186 -1.98 -8.14 18.26
N ALA A 187 -2.49 -7.12 18.95
CA ALA A 187 -3.65 -7.24 19.83
C ALA A 187 -4.95 -7.57 19.03
N ARG A 188 -5.09 -7.03 17.80
CA ARG A 188 -6.21 -7.40 16.91
C ARG A 188 -6.09 -8.82 16.39
N TYR A 189 -4.86 -9.22 15.99
CA TYR A 189 -4.57 -10.60 15.60
C TYR A 189 -4.96 -11.59 16.70
N ARG A 190 -4.54 -11.36 17.95
CA ARG A 190 -4.85 -12.25 19.07
C ARG A 190 -6.33 -12.23 19.49
N GLY A 191 -7.15 -11.33 18.96
CA GLY A 191 -8.56 -11.21 19.35
C GLY A 191 -8.77 -10.52 20.69
N GLU A 192 -7.77 -9.84 21.23
CA GLU A 192 -7.86 -9.06 22.48
C GLU A 192 -8.68 -7.79 22.31
N VAL A 193 -8.61 -7.19 21.13
CA VAL A 193 -9.38 -6.00 20.74
C VAL A 193 -9.86 -6.12 19.29
N GLU A 194 -11.10 -5.72 19.02
CA GLU A 194 -11.61 -5.55 17.67
C GLU A 194 -12.62 -4.39 17.66
N PRO A 195 -12.16 -3.15 17.35
CA PRO A 195 -13.03 -1.98 17.43
C PRO A 195 -13.88 -1.75 16.18
N ILE A 196 -13.71 -2.54 15.12
CA ILE A 196 -14.27 -2.21 13.81
C ILE A 196 -15.10 -3.36 13.22
N ASP A 197 -14.54 -4.57 13.24
CA ASP A 197 -15.09 -5.73 12.54
C ASP A 197 -15.97 -6.60 13.49
N PRO A 198 -16.92 -7.38 12.96
CA PRO A 198 -17.90 -8.11 13.79
C PRO A 198 -17.31 -9.27 14.60
N ALA A 199 -16.12 -9.77 14.24
CA ALA A 199 -15.44 -10.84 14.97
C ALA A 199 -14.01 -10.42 15.32
N ALA A 200 -13.53 -10.86 16.50
CA ALA A 200 -12.16 -10.67 16.95
C ALA A 200 -11.34 -11.95 16.68
N GLY A 201 -10.05 -11.78 16.37
CA GLY A 201 -9.14 -12.88 16.05
C GLY A 201 -8.46 -12.73 14.68
N HIS A 202 -8.06 -13.84 14.09
CA HIS A 202 -7.35 -13.88 12.81
C HIS A 202 -7.78 -15.07 11.93
N ILE A 203 -7.40 -15.04 10.68
CA ILE A 203 -7.60 -16.15 9.73
C ILE A 203 -6.72 -17.31 10.19
N PRO A 204 -7.25 -18.53 10.35
CA PRO A 204 -6.45 -19.71 10.71
C PRO A 204 -5.22 -19.86 9.82
N THR A 205 -4.11 -20.33 10.39
CA THR A 205 -2.77 -20.43 9.79
C THR A 205 -2.03 -19.12 9.54
N ALA A 206 -2.66 -17.96 9.78
CA ALA A 206 -1.98 -16.69 9.62
C ALA A 206 -0.93 -16.45 10.70
N LEU A 207 0.17 -15.84 10.31
CA LEU A 207 1.22 -15.35 11.21
C LEU A 207 0.99 -13.87 11.53
N SER A 208 1.19 -13.51 12.80
CA SER A 208 1.14 -12.10 13.21
C SER A 208 2.34 -11.34 12.65
N ALA A 209 2.09 -10.43 11.74
CA ALA A 209 3.12 -9.65 11.05
C ALA A 209 2.75 -8.16 11.00
N PRO A 210 2.55 -7.46 12.13
CA PRO A 210 2.17 -6.05 12.15
C PRO A 210 3.06 -5.22 11.23
N TYR A 211 2.46 -4.41 10.35
CA TYR A 211 3.21 -3.63 9.36
C TYR A 211 4.15 -2.62 10.03
N GLU A 212 3.78 -2.11 11.20
CA GLU A 212 4.58 -1.17 11.97
C GLU A 212 5.96 -1.73 12.34
N GLN A 213 6.09 -3.04 12.43
CA GLN A 213 7.36 -3.72 12.70
C GLN A 213 8.34 -3.73 11.51
N ASN A 214 7.91 -3.26 10.34
CA ASN A 214 8.82 -2.99 9.23
C ASN A 214 9.49 -1.63 9.34
N LEU A 215 9.12 -0.83 10.35
CA LEU A 215 9.55 0.55 10.51
C LEU A 215 10.47 0.72 11.72
N GLY A 216 11.43 1.62 11.57
CA GLY A 216 12.21 2.16 12.67
C GLY A 216 11.45 3.22 13.45
N PRO A 217 12.04 3.71 14.55
CA PRO A 217 11.43 4.71 15.43
C PRO A 217 11.22 6.07 14.76
N ASP A 218 11.87 6.32 13.64
CA ASP A 218 11.73 7.53 12.81
C ASP A 218 10.65 7.39 11.72
N GLY A 219 9.91 6.28 11.72
CA GLY A 219 8.85 5.99 10.75
C GLY A 219 9.34 5.58 9.36
N ARG A 220 10.63 5.37 9.18
CA ARG A 220 11.24 4.86 7.94
C ARG A 220 11.33 3.35 7.96
N PHE A 221 11.43 2.76 6.80
CA PHE A 221 11.70 1.32 6.71
C PHE A 221 12.99 0.95 7.45
N LEU A 222 12.97 -0.20 8.10
CA LEU A 222 14.17 -0.79 8.70
C LEU A 222 15.26 -1.00 7.65
N PRO A 223 16.55 -1.06 8.05
CA PRO A 223 17.62 -1.50 7.17
C PRO A 223 17.31 -2.86 6.53
N VAL A 224 17.80 -3.05 5.30
CA VAL A 224 17.50 -4.24 4.48
C VAL A 224 17.84 -5.54 5.23
N GLU A 225 18.92 -5.56 6.00
CA GLU A 225 19.34 -6.72 6.78
C GLU A 225 18.34 -7.06 7.90
N ALA A 226 17.77 -6.06 8.56
CA ALA A 226 16.76 -6.26 9.60
C ALA A 226 15.42 -6.71 9.01
N LEU A 227 15.02 -6.13 7.87
CA LEU A 227 13.85 -6.59 7.14
C LEU A 227 14.04 -8.04 6.66
N ALA A 228 15.22 -8.39 6.11
CA ALA A 228 15.49 -9.73 5.63
C ALA A 228 15.37 -10.77 6.75
N ALA A 229 15.98 -10.51 7.92
CA ALA A 229 15.86 -11.39 9.09
C ALA A 229 14.39 -11.55 9.51
N ARG A 230 13.63 -10.45 9.60
CA ARG A 230 12.21 -10.48 9.95
C ARG A 230 11.37 -11.32 8.98
N PHE A 231 11.52 -11.12 7.67
CA PHE A 231 10.75 -11.86 6.68
C PHE A 231 11.15 -13.33 6.60
N GLN A 232 12.43 -13.64 6.85
CA GLN A 232 12.90 -15.02 6.99
C GLN A 232 12.27 -15.72 8.20
N ASP A 233 12.19 -15.04 9.35
CA ASP A 233 11.53 -15.57 10.56
C ASP A 233 10.02 -15.82 10.34
N LEU A 234 9.39 -15.03 9.46
CA LEU A 234 8.00 -15.21 9.02
C LEU A 234 7.84 -16.31 7.95
N GLY A 235 8.93 -16.98 7.52
CA GLY A 235 8.89 -17.97 6.45
C GLY A 235 8.71 -17.37 5.04
N ALA A 236 8.83 -16.06 4.90
CA ALA A 236 8.74 -15.35 3.62
C ALA A 236 10.13 -15.20 2.99
N ASP A 237 10.75 -16.32 2.66
CA ASP A 237 12.12 -16.42 2.10
C ASP A 237 12.17 -16.52 0.58
N GLY A 238 11.03 -16.44 -0.08
CA GLY A 238 10.89 -16.54 -1.53
C GLY A 238 10.71 -17.97 -2.07
N THR A 239 10.72 -18.99 -1.22
CA THR A 239 10.48 -20.39 -1.61
C THR A 239 9.01 -20.77 -1.61
N THR A 240 8.23 -20.20 -0.69
CA THR A 240 6.79 -20.41 -0.54
C THR A 240 6.06 -19.12 -0.92
N GLU A 241 4.90 -19.27 -1.57
CA GLU A 241 4.06 -18.13 -1.87
C GLU A 241 3.57 -17.45 -0.58
N VAL A 242 3.68 -16.14 -0.58
CA VAL A 242 3.19 -15.30 0.52
C VAL A 242 1.85 -14.70 0.14
N VAL A 243 0.86 -14.86 1.00
CA VAL A 243 -0.40 -14.12 0.94
C VAL A 243 -0.42 -13.13 2.12
N THR A 244 -0.82 -11.90 1.86
CA THR A 244 -0.91 -10.87 2.91
C THR A 244 -2.32 -10.29 2.99
N TYR A 245 -2.76 -10.01 4.20
CA TYR A 245 -4.01 -9.31 4.49
C TYR A 245 -3.87 -8.36 5.68
N CYS A 246 -4.87 -7.52 5.88
CA CYS A 246 -4.96 -6.66 7.07
C CYS A 246 -6.42 -6.50 7.52
N GLY A 247 -6.82 -5.31 7.94
CA GLY A 247 -8.23 -5.01 8.21
C GLY A 247 -9.08 -4.90 6.94
N SER A 248 -8.52 -4.33 5.86
CA SER A 248 -9.29 -3.94 4.68
C SER A 248 -8.47 -3.93 3.36
N GLY A 249 -7.37 -4.66 3.29
CA GLY A 249 -6.56 -4.80 2.07
C GLY A 249 -5.67 -3.59 1.74
N THR A 250 -5.39 -2.74 2.71
CA THR A 250 -4.60 -1.51 2.51
C THR A 250 -3.22 -1.62 3.16
N SER A 251 -3.14 -1.68 4.50
CA SER A 251 -1.85 -1.74 5.20
C SER A 251 -1.05 -3.04 4.95
N ALA A 252 -1.71 -4.10 4.47
CA ALA A 252 -1.05 -5.31 3.97
C ALA A 252 -0.07 -5.03 2.83
N LEU A 253 -0.31 -3.99 2.04
CA LEU A 253 0.57 -3.60 0.93
C LEU A 253 1.91 -3.00 1.38
N HIS A 254 2.03 -2.68 2.67
CA HIS A 254 3.32 -2.36 3.28
C HIS A 254 4.28 -3.57 3.25
N HIS A 255 3.76 -4.81 3.36
CA HIS A 255 4.56 -6.02 3.15
C HIS A 255 5.04 -6.13 1.70
N ALA A 256 4.22 -5.74 0.72
CA ALA A 256 4.64 -5.73 -0.68
C ALA A 256 5.81 -4.77 -0.92
N LEU A 257 5.79 -3.57 -0.31
CA LEU A 257 6.93 -2.66 -0.34
C LEU A 257 8.18 -3.30 0.28
N ALA A 258 8.07 -3.88 1.50
CA ALA A 258 9.18 -4.51 2.19
C ALA A 258 9.78 -5.67 1.39
N MET A 259 8.94 -6.58 0.88
CA MET A 259 9.38 -7.71 0.07
C MET A 259 10.05 -7.26 -1.25
N ARG A 260 9.54 -6.18 -1.87
CA ARG A 260 10.17 -5.58 -3.05
C ARG A 260 11.55 -5.01 -2.74
N LEU A 261 11.75 -4.37 -1.58
CA LEU A 261 13.06 -3.89 -1.13
C LEU A 261 14.06 -5.03 -0.96
N LEU A 262 13.59 -6.18 -0.49
CA LEU A 262 14.39 -7.40 -0.32
C LEU A 262 14.66 -8.14 -1.64
N GLY A 263 14.01 -7.74 -2.74
CA GLY A 263 14.07 -8.48 -4.00
C GLY A 263 13.33 -9.81 -3.98
N LEU A 264 12.45 -10.02 -3.01
CA LEU A 264 11.56 -11.17 -2.92
C LEU A 264 10.39 -11.05 -3.92
N PRO A 265 9.74 -12.15 -4.29
CA PRO A 265 8.49 -12.11 -5.04
C PRO A 265 7.43 -11.26 -4.32
N ASP A 266 6.64 -10.52 -5.10
CA ASP A 266 5.53 -9.77 -4.52
C ASP A 266 4.50 -10.71 -3.88
N PRO A 267 3.98 -10.38 -2.69
CA PRO A 267 2.95 -11.19 -2.07
C PRO A 267 1.62 -11.07 -2.84
N THR A 268 0.81 -12.10 -2.77
CA THR A 268 -0.58 -12.07 -3.20
C THR A 268 -1.42 -11.34 -2.14
N LEU A 269 -2.23 -10.37 -2.55
CA LEU A 269 -3.08 -9.59 -1.66
C LEU A 269 -4.47 -10.22 -1.53
N TYR A 270 -4.88 -10.56 -0.30
CA TYR A 270 -6.29 -10.78 -0.02
C TYR A 270 -6.98 -9.43 0.19
N VAL A 271 -7.65 -8.94 -0.86
CA VAL A 271 -8.24 -7.59 -0.90
C VAL A 271 -9.31 -7.40 0.16
N GLY A 272 -10.24 -8.36 0.29
CA GLY A 272 -11.33 -8.31 1.26
C GLY A 272 -10.85 -8.28 2.72
N SER A 273 -9.71 -8.91 2.98
CA SER A 273 -9.05 -8.91 4.28
C SER A 273 -9.95 -9.34 5.44
N TRP A 274 -9.60 -8.94 6.66
CA TRP A 274 -10.38 -9.30 7.85
C TRP A 274 -11.82 -8.80 7.79
N SER A 275 -12.06 -7.61 7.24
CA SER A 275 -13.41 -7.05 7.11
C SER A 275 -14.34 -7.87 6.21
N ASP A 276 -13.79 -8.67 5.29
CA ASP A 276 -14.54 -9.62 4.49
C ASP A 276 -14.62 -11.00 5.18
N TRP A 277 -13.47 -11.50 5.68
CA TRP A 277 -13.42 -12.80 6.33
C TRP A 277 -14.34 -12.90 7.55
N SER A 278 -14.32 -11.89 8.42
CA SER A 278 -15.07 -11.84 9.68
C SER A 278 -16.60 -11.77 9.50
N THR A 279 -17.07 -11.45 8.31
CA THR A 279 -18.52 -11.46 7.98
C THR A 279 -19.00 -12.82 7.46
N ALA A 280 -18.11 -13.74 7.14
CA ALA A 280 -18.44 -15.07 6.69
C ALA A 280 -18.54 -16.06 7.86
N ALA A 281 -19.28 -17.15 7.65
CA ALA A 281 -19.31 -18.27 8.59
C ALA A 281 -18.06 -19.17 8.45
N TYR A 282 -16.87 -18.53 8.41
CA TYR A 282 -15.59 -19.21 8.30
C TYR A 282 -14.89 -19.32 9.65
N PRO A 283 -13.99 -20.31 9.84
CA PRO A 283 -13.23 -20.43 11.08
C PRO A 283 -12.41 -19.17 11.38
N VAL A 284 -12.34 -18.85 12.67
CA VAL A 284 -11.54 -17.76 13.23
C VAL A 284 -10.65 -18.37 14.32
N ALA A 285 -9.38 -18.04 14.29
CA ALA A 285 -8.43 -18.35 15.35
C ALA A 285 -8.25 -17.15 16.28
N THR A 286 -7.89 -17.40 17.54
CA THR A 286 -7.59 -16.40 18.55
C THR A 286 -6.35 -16.80 19.35
N GLY A 287 -5.76 -15.85 20.07
CA GLY A 287 -4.51 -16.09 20.79
C GLY A 287 -3.28 -15.89 19.91
N PRO A 288 -2.07 -16.20 20.42
CA PRO A 288 -0.82 -15.96 19.72
C PRO A 288 -0.52 -16.97 18.60
N GLU A 289 -1.13 -18.16 18.66
CA GLU A 289 -0.85 -19.27 17.74
C GLU A 289 -1.64 -19.11 16.42
N PRO A 290 -1.07 -19.53 15.29
CA PRO A 290 -1.73 -19.39 13.99
C PRO A 290 -3.05 -20.17 13.84
N GLY A 291 -3.26 -21.20 14.65
CA GLY A 291 -4.40 -22.11 14.52
C GLY A 291 -4.25 -23.10 13.35
N GLU A 292 -5.20 -24.05 13.29
CA GLU A 292 -5.22 -25.08 12.25
C GLU A 292 -6.15 -24.69 11.11
N PRO A 293 -5.84 -25.10 9.85
CA PRO A 293 -6.76 -24.90 8.74
C PRO A 293 -8.03 -25.73 9.00
N GLY A 294 -9.15 -25.07 9.28
CA GLY A 294 -10.43 -25.70 9.61
C GLY A 294 -11.13 -26.40 8.42
#